data_d7c864acbe797834ebba4cd1d8fc15f8
#
_entry.id   d7c864acbe797834ebba4cd1d8fc15f8
#
_cell.length_a   1.000
_cell.length_b   1.000
_cell.length_c   1.000
_cell.angle_alpha   90.00
_cell.angle_beta   90.00
_cell.angle_gamma   90.00
#
_symmetry.space_group_name_H-M   'P 1'
#
loop_
_entity.id
_entity.type
_entity.pdbx_description
1 polymer ?
#
loop_
_entity_poly.entity_id
_entity_poly.type
_entity_poly.pdbx_seq_one_letter_code
_entity_poly.pdbx_strand_id
1 'polypeptide(L)'
;MDNEKKKFAVIVVNDKSGRGKRANVDKLKKTMLKTYDVRVFHITDGERFSYVPCDVIAVFGGDGTLNSVVNMYADKETKIIYVPSGTLNECSKNADGHFEIRSLGHADEKYFTYVLATGTFTPLGYNVDNKLKRKIKALAYILGVFKELKVYRIPAKICADGKTQKGEYSLIMAIKSKQCFNLKFNRAYKKTGGIYLLTIAAPKHDKLLGLIELFFPYFRAFFVGFSKEYSSKRIKFLKINNANITIEGGATFCVDGEKRDMPQSFNIAESVLNPPITVISKRCFDKLQ
;
A
#
# COMPACT_ATOMS: atom_id res chain seq x y z
N MET A 1 24.40 -3.50 -41.09
CA MET A 1 24.51 -3.63 -39.63
C MET A 1 23.43 -2.74 -39.06
N ASP A 2 22.27 -3.34 -38.78
CA ASP A 2 21.17 -2.60 -38.15
C ASP A 2 21.61 -2.15 -36.75
N ASN A 3 21.68 -0.85 -36.57
CA ASN A 3 21.90 -0.23 -35.27
C ASN A 3 20.60 -0.43 -34.45
N GLU A 4 20.42 -1.60 -33.85
CA GLU A 4 19.31 -1.82 -32.93
C GLU A 4 19.40 -0.75 -31.85
N LYS A 5 18.42 0.16 -31.87
CA LYS A 5 18.31 1.25 -30.90
C LYS A 5 18.23 0.62 -29.50
N LYS A 6 19.25 0.81 -28.68
CA LYS A 6 19.24 0.30 -27.31
C LYS A 6 17.95 0.71 -26.60
N LYS A 7 17.28 -0.23 -25.95
CA LYS A 7 16.12 0.04 -25.11
C LYS A 7 16.50 1.03 -24.01
N PHE A 8 15.55 1.85 -23.58
CA PHE A 8 15.78 2.91 -22.61
C PHE A 8 15.31 2.50 -21.21
N ALA A 9 16.14 2.75 -20.21
CA ALA A 9 15.83 2.44 -18.82
C ALA A 9 16.05 3.63 -17.91
N VAL A 10 15.18 3.75 -16.91
CA VAL A 10 15.22 4.79 -15.89
C VAL A 10 15.47 4.17 -14.53
N ILE A 11 16.36 4.75 -13.75
CA ILE A 11 16.56 4.41 -12.32
C ILE A 11 16.12 5.60 -11.48
N VAL A 12 15.10 5.43 -10.67
CA VAL A 12 14.60 6.45 -9.73
C VAL A 12 15.11 6.14 -8.33
N VAL A 13 15.83 7.06 -7.74
CA VAL A 13 16.43 6.93 -6.40
C VAL A 13 15.83 7.96 -5.46
N ASN A 14 15.13 7.51 -4.42
CA ASN A 14 14.69 8.40 -3.35
C ASN A 14 15.79 8.54 -2.30
N ASP A 15 16.49 9.66 -2.27
CA ASP A 15 17.67 9.87 -1.41
C ASP A 15 17.36 9.90 0.09
N LYS A 16 16.10 10.15 0.48
CA LYS A 16 15.65 10.09 1.88
C LYS A 16 15.51 8.66 2.42
N SER A 17 15.41 7.65 1.56
CA SER A 17 15.16 6.28 1.97
C SER A 17 16.46 5.49 2.18
N GLY A 18 16.94 5.38 3.44
CA GLY A 18 17.93 4.40 3.92
C GLY A 18 19.41 4.61 3.54
N ARG A 19 20.30 4.05 4.35
CA ARG A 19 21.75 4.01 4.13
C ARG A 19 22.13 2.78 3.29
N GLY A 20 23.17 2.86 2.48
CA GLY A 20 23.71 1.72 1.70
C GLY A 20 23.25 1.63 0.25
N LYS A 21 22.65 2.70 -0.31
CA LYS A 21 22.03 2.70 -1.63
C LYS A 21 22.99 2.88 -2.79
N ARG A 22 24.02 3.75 -2.67
CA ARG A 22 24.87 4.10 -3.81
C ARG A 22 25.48 2.87 -4.46
N ALA A 23 26.10 1.99 -3.67
CA ALA A 23 26.70 0.76 -4.19
C ALA A 23 25.68 -0.14 -4.92
N ASN A 24 24.44 -0.24 -4.43
CA ASN A 24 23.39 -1.03 -5.06
C ASN A 24 22.86 -0.36 -6.34
N VAL A 25 22.74 0.98 -6.33
CA VAL A 25 22.35 1.76 -7.53
C VAL A 25 23.41 1.59 -8.62
N ASP A 26 24.70 1.78 -8.28
CA ASP A 26 25.80 1.64 -9.21
C ASP A 26 25.89 0.23 -9.78
N LYS A 27 25.70 -0.79 -8.94
CA LYS A 27 25.70 -2.19 -9.36
C LYS A 27 24.55 -2.49 -10.35
N LEU A 28 23.32 -2.05 -10.04
CA LEU A 28 22.18 -2.22 -10.94
C LEU A 28 22.39 -1.43 -12.23
N LYS A 29 22.84 -0.18 -12.16
CA LYS A 29 23.18 0.65 -13.33
C LYS A 29 24.17 -0.06 -14.23
N LYS A 30 25.28 -0.57 -13.67
CA LYS A 30 26.30 -1.31 -14.43
C LYS A 30 25.73 -2.54 -15.13
N THR A 31 24.83 -3.26 -14.46
CA THR A 31 24.15 -4.43 -15.05
C THR A 31 23.23 -4.01 -16.18
N MET A 32 22.41 -2.97 -15.98
CA MET A 32 21.45 -2.50 -16.98
C MET A 32 22.12 -1.86 -18.19
N LEU A 33 23.27 -1.20 -18.05
CA LEU A 33 24.03 -0.59 -19.15
C LEU A 33 24.49 -1.62 -20.21
N LYS A 34 24.51 -2.91 -19.88
CA LYS A 34 24.80 -3.98 -20.86
C LYS A 34 23.74 -4.08 -21.96
N THR A 35 22.48 -3.72 -21.65
CA THR A 35 21.32 -3.94 -22.53
C THR A 35 20.56 -2.64 -22.83
N TYR A 36 20.61 -1.65 -21.92
CA TYR A 36 19.81 -0.43 -21.97
C TYR A 36 20.70 0.81 -22.04
N ASP A 37 20.15 1.89 -22.61
CA ASP A 37 20.58 3.25 -22.29
C ASP A 37 19.95 3.64 -20.92
N VAL A 38 20.76 4.08 -19.96
CA VAL A 38 20.33 4.20 -18.56
C VAL A 38 20.45 5.64 -18.07
N ARG A 39 19.31 6.23 -17.64
CA ARG A 39 19.28 7.52 -16.93
C ARG A 39 18.92 7.32 -15.46
N VAL A 40 19.62 8.03 -14.57
CA VAL A 40 19.37 8.02 -13.12
C VAL A 40 18.75 9.33 -12.70
N PHE A 41 17.63 9.28 -11.98
CA PHE A 41 16.96 10.42 -11.37
C PHE A 41 17.01 10.28 -9.85
N HIS A 42 17.46 11.33 -9.19
CA HIS A 42 17.48 11.45 -7.74
C HIS A 42 16.30 12.32 -7.29
N ILE A 43 15.46 11.76 -6.40
CA ILE A 43 14.39 12.52 -5.74
C ILE A 43 14.96 13.07 -4.44
N THR A 44 15.19 14.39 -4.41
CA THR A 44 15.62 15.14 -3.23
C THR A 44 14.43 15.78 -2.52
N ASP A 45 14.67 16.68 -1.55
CA ASP A 45 13.61 17.38 -0.81
C ASP A 45 12.79 18.30 -1.73
N GLY A 46 11.49 18.10 -1.75
CA GLY A 46 10.54 18.92 -2.52
C GLY A 46 10.39 18.54 -3.99
N GLU A 47 11.27 17.69 -4.51
CA GLU A 47 11.17 17.23 -5.91
C GLU A 47 10.23 16.05 -6.06
N ARG A 48 9.50 16.01 -7.18
CA ARG A 48 8.70 14.88 -7.60
C ARG A 48 9.23 14.33 -8.91
N PHE A 49 9.32 13.03 -9.00
CA PHE A 49 9.61 12.37 -10.25
C PHE A 49 8.41 12.53 -11.19
N SER A 50 8.65 12.90 -12.43
CA SER A 50 7.65 13.01 -13.49
C SER A 50 7.77 11.85 -14.46
N TYR A 51 6.69 11.55 -15.19
CA TYR A 51 6.66 10.50 -16.18
C TYR A 51 7.74 10.70 -17.25
N VAL A 52 8.49 9.64 -17.54
CA VAL A 52 9.48 9.56 -18.62
C VAL A 52 9.24 8.27 -19.39
N PRO A 53 8.93 8.31 -20.70
CA PRO A 53 8.76 7.08 -21.49
C PRO A 53 10.02 6.22 -21.43
N CYS A 54 9.87 4.94 -21.02
CA CYS A 54 10.97 4.01 -20.92
C CYS A 54 10.47 2.55 -21.00
N ASP A 55 11.36 1.63 -21.40
CA ASP A 55 11.06 0.20 -21.42
C ASP A 55 11.12 -0.43 -20.02
N VAL A 56 12.03 0.09 -19.19
CA VAL A 56 12.24 -0.40 -17.81
C VAL A 56 12.42 0.76 -16.86
N ILE A 57 11.73 0.72 -15.71
CA ILE A 57 11.94 1.64 -14.61
C ILE A 57 12.31 0.88 -13.34
N ALA A 58 13.46 1.22 -12.75
CA ALA A 58 13.92 0.67 -11.47
C ALA A 58 13.74 1.70 -10.35
N VAL A 59 13.07 1.32 -9.26
CA VAL A 59 12.69 2.20 -8.16
C VAL A 59 13.43 1.83 -6.89
N PHE A 60 14.34 2.68 -6.45
CA PHE A 60 14.98 2.60 -5.14
C PHE A 60 14.24 3.52 -4.17
N GLY A 61 13.35 2.97 -3.36
CA GLY A 61 12.51 3.78 -2.48
C GLY A 61 11.73 2.94 -1.47
N GLY A 62 10.85 3.62 -0.74
CA GLY A 62 9.82 3.00 0.09
C GLY A 62 8.51 2.83 -0.68
N ASP A 63 7.46 2.41 0.06
CA ASP A 63 6.13 2.18 -0.50
C ASP A 63 5.55 3.41 -1.21
N GLY A 64 5.72 4.63 -0.65
CA GLY A 64 5.24 5.86 -1.29
C GLY A 64 5.94 6.18 -2.62
N THR A 65 7.26 5.93 -2.74
CA THR A 65 7.98 6.11 -4.01
C THR A 65 7.50 5.09 -5.05
N LEU A 66 7.30 3.84 -4.62
CA LEU A 66 6.74 2.81 -5.50
C LEU A 66 5.32 3.17 -5.93
N ASN A 67 4.45 3.60 -5.01
CA ASN A 67 3.08 4.00 -5.32
C ASN A 67 3.03 5.14 -6.36
N SER A 68 3.90 6.13 -6.23
CA SER A 68 4.01 7.22 -7.22
C SER A 68 4.38 6.70 -8.61
N VAL A 69 5.36 5.80 -8.71
CA VAL A 69 5.77 5.20 -9.99
C VAL A 69 4.68 4.29 -10.55
N VAL A 70 4.06 3.46 -9.72
CA VAL A 70 2.96 2.58 -10.13
C VAL A 70 1.82 3.39 -10.75
N ASN A 71 1.42 4.50 -10.14
CA ASN A 71 0.36 5.36 -10.67
C ASN A 71 0.72 6.11 -11.97
N MET A 72 1.99 6.08 -12.38
CA MET A 72 2.44 6.63 -13.67
C MET A 72 2.59 5.56 -14.75
N TYR A 73 2.87 4.31 -14.37
CA TYR A 73 3.33 3.27 -15.29
C TYR A 73 2.52 1.98 -15.30
N ALA A 74 1.57 1.76 -14.36
CA ALA A 74 0.85 0.49 -14.27
C ALA A 74 0.04 0.15 -15.53
N ASP A 75 -0.44 1.17 -16.27
CA ASP A 75 -1.18 1.03 -17.53
C ASP A 75 -0.27 1.03 -18.77
N LYS A 76 1.04 0.94 -18.57
CA LYS A 76 2.04 0.98 -19.65
C LYS A 76 2.73 -0.36 -19.77
N GLU A 77 3.33 -0.62 -20.92
CA GLU A 77 4.16 -1.82 -21.15
C GLU A 77 5.52 -1.75 -20.44
N THR A 78 5.77 -0.67 -19.70
CA THR A 78 7.02 -0.46 -18.96
C THR A 78 7.20 -1.48 -17.85
N LYS A 79 8.30 -2.20 -17.85
CA LYS A 79 8.66 -3.14 -16.78
C LYS A 79 9.11 -2.38 -15.53
N ILE A 80 8.42 -2.59 -14.41
CA ILE A 80 8.77 -1.96 -13.12
C ILE A 80 9.63 -2.94 -12.31
N ILE A 81 10.78 -2.46 -11.85
CA ILE A 81 11.67 -3.16 -10.91
C ILE A 81 11.66 -2.39 -9.59
N TYR A 82 11.28 -3.04 -8.50
CA TYR A 82 11.23 -2.43 -7.17
C TYR A 82 12.36 -2.92 -6.29
N VAL A 83 13.16 -1.98 -5.80
CA VAL A 83 14.24 -2.20 -4.84
C VAL A 83 13.84 -1.58 -3.50
N PRO A 84 13.32 -2.37 -2.54
CA PRO A 84 12.81 -1.87 -1.28
C PRO A 84 13.93 -1.25 -0.44
N SER A 85 13.90 0.06 -0.26
CA SER A 85 14.91 0.79 0.53
C SER A 85 14.31 1.75 1.55
N GLY A 86 12.99 1.75 1.71
CA GLY A 86 12.27 2.52 2.73
C GLY A 86 12.28 1.86 4.13
N THR A 87 11.50 2.43 5.05
CA THR A 87 11.45 1.97 6.45
C THR A 87 10.56 0.74 6.65
N LEU A 88 9.38 0.69 6.05
CA LEU A 88 8.40 -0.38 6.23
C LEU A 88 8.42 -1.37 5.06
N ASN A 89 8.42 -0.88 3.83
CA ASN A 89 8.42 -1.67 2.59
C ASN A 89 7.34 -2.77 2.61
N GLU A 90 6.10 -2.38 2.97
CA GLU A 90 4.99 -3.31 3.14
C GLU A 90 4.64 -4.03 1.83
N CYS A 91 4.69 -3.31 0.71
CA CYS A 91 4.42 -3.86 -0.61
C CYS A 91 5.37 -5.02 -0.96
N SER A 92 6.67 -4.88 -0.68
CA SER A 92 7.65 -5.93 -1.00
C SER A 92 7.42 -7.24 -0.26
N LYS A 93 6.73 -7.19 0.88
CA LYS A 93 6.38 -8.37 1.68
C LYS A 93 5.25 -9.19 1.08
N ASN A 94 4.58 -8.65 0.05
CA ASN A 94 3.52 -9.32 -0.70
C ASN A 94 4.02 -10.02 -1.96
N ALA A 95 5.28 -9.81 -2.35
CA ALA A 95 5.88 -10.52 -3.46
C ALA A 95 5.76 -12.04 -3.25
N ASP A 96 5.42 -12.76 -4.30
CA ASP A 96 5.33 -14.22 -4.30
C ASP A 96 6.72 -14.88 -4.28
N GLY A 97 6.77 -16.19 -4.33
CA GLY A 97 8.02 -16.97 -4.32
C GLY A 97 8.97 -16.66 -5.48
N HIS A 98 8.52 -15.97 -6.53
CA HIS A 98 9.29 -15.51 -7.68
C HIS A 98 9.72 -14.05 -7.54
N PHE A 99 9.45 -13.42 -6.39
CA PHE A 99 9.72 -12.00 -6.16
C PHE A 99 8.98 -11.09 -7.14
N GLU A 100 7.73 -11.42 -7.46
CA GLU A 100 6.86 -10.65 -8.34
C GLU A 100 5.59 -10.18 -7.62
N ILE A 101 5.13 -8.98 -8.01
CA ILE A 101 3.80 -8.48 -7.66
C ILE A 101 3.00 -8.46 -8.94
N ARG A 102 2.02 -9.36 -9.04
CA ARG A 102 1.26 -9.63 -10.27
C ARG A 102 -0.02 -8.85 -10.38
N SER A 103 -0.46 -8.23 -9.30
CA SER A 103 -1.68 -7.42 -9.30
C SER A 103 -1.65 -6.36 -8.21
N LEU A 104 -2.40 -5.29 -8.42
CA LEU A 104 -2.57 -4.15 -7.52
C LEU A 104 -4.04 -4.01 -7.14
N GLY A 105 -4.31 -3.26 -6.08
CA GLY A 105 -5.63 -2.71 -5.87
C GLY A 105 -5.80 -1.46 -6.72
N HIS A 106 -7.00 -1.26 -7.23
CA HIS A 106 -7.38 -0.12 -8.05
C HIS A 106 -8.62 0.54 -7.43
N ALA A 107 -8.55 1.83 -7.19
CA ALA A 107 -9.65 2.62 -6.69
C ALA A 107 -9.91 3.76 -7.68
N ASP A 108 -10.90 3.57 -8.57
CA ASP A 108 -11.15 4.37 -9.78
C ASP A 108 -9.86 4.55 -10.59
N GLU A 109 -9.29 5.77 -10.64
CA GLU A 109 -8.08 6.08 -11.40
C GLU A 109 -6.78 5.87 -10.60
N LYS A 110 -6.86 5.35 -9.37
CA LYS A 110 -5.70 5.26 -8.47
C LYS A 110 -5.37 3.82 -8.09
N TYR A 111 -4.11 3.45 -8.27
CA TYR A 111 -3.58 2.20 -7.79
C TYR A 111 -3.13 2.31 -6.34
N PHE A 112 -3.35 1.24 -5.58
CA PHE A 112 -2.74 1.03 -4.28
C PHE A 112 -2.06 -0.34 -4.21
N THR A 113 -0.92 -0.37 -3.56
CA THR A 113 -0.06 -1.55 -3.54
C THR A 113 -0.38 -2.48 -2.37
N TYR A 114 -0.87 -1.94 -1.24
CA TYR A 114 -1.18 -2.77 -0.08
C TYR A 114 -2.39 -2.30 0.75
N VAL A 115 -2.73 -1.00 0.79
CA VAL A 115 -3.83 -0.52 1.63
C VAL A 115 -4.49 0.75 1.10
N LEU A 116 -5.82 0.77 1.19
CA LEU A 116 -6.69 1.94 1.04
C LEU A 116 -7.61 1.97 2.26
N ALA A 117 -7.54 3.00 3.11
CA ALA A 117 -8.28 3.02 4.36
C ALA A 117 -8.73 4.42 4.79
N THR A 118 -9.92 4.50 5.43
CA THR A 118 -10.40 5.71 6.10
C THR A 118 -10.98 5.40 7.47
N GLY A 119 -10.96 6.38 8.36
CA GLY A 119 -11.45 6.29 9.74
C GLY A 119 -10.33 6.19 10.77
N THR A 120 -10.60 5.51 11.89
CA THR A 120 -9.65 5.38 13.00
C THR A 120 -8.35 4.73 12.52
N PHE A 121 -7.20 5.23 12.98
CA PHE A 121 -5.83 4.87 12.60
C PHE A 121 -5.33 5.39 11.25
N THR A 122 -6.19 5.83 10.35
CA THR A 122 -5.71 6.29 9.04
C THR A 122 -4.87 7.56 9.12
N PRO A 123 -5.17 8.56 9.99
CA PRO A 123 -4.30 9.72 10.16
C PRO A 123 -2.86 9.37 10.57
N LEU A 124 -2.65 8.24 11.25
CA LEU A 124 -1.34 7.77 11.66
C LEU A 124 -0.50 7.26 10.48
N GLY A 125 -1.14 6.80 9.43
CA GLY A 125 -0.47 6.38 8.21
C GLY A 125 0.32 7.52 7.56
N TYR A 126 -0.17 8.75 7.64
CA TYR A 126 0.42 9.91 6.98
C TYR A 126 0.89 11.03 7.92
N ASN A 127 0.39 11.12 9.17
CA ASN A 127 0.72 12.22 10.10
C ASN A 127 1.96 11.96 10.99
N VAL A 128 2.51 10.75 11.01
CA VAL A 128 3.61 10.41 11.92
C VAL A 128 4.97 10.68 11.28
N ASP A 129 5.78 11.51 11.94
CA ASP A 129 7.16 11.78 11.54
C ASP A 129 7.98 10.48 11.35
N ASN A 130 8.77 10.45 10.29
CA ASN A 130 9.62 9.32 9.92
C ASN A 130 10.63 8.92 11.02
N LYS A 131 11.02 9.85 11.90
CA LYS A 131 11.89 9.56 13.06
C LYS A 131 11.17 8.74 14.13
N LEU A 132 9.87 9.00 14.33
CA LEU A 132 9.04 8.29 15.30
C LEU A 132 8.72 6.87 14.80
N LYS A 133 8.43 6.73 13.50
CA LYS A 133 8.21 5.41 12.84
C LYS A 133 9.38 4.44 13.04
N ARG A 134 10.61 4.95 13.20
CA ARG A 134 11.82 4.12 13.40
C ARG A 134 12.03 3.63 14.84
N LYS A 135 11.56 4.36 15.85
CA LYS A 135 11.88 4.09 17.26
C LYS A 135 10.84 3.28 17.99
N ILE A 136 9.61 3.22 17.52
CA ILE A 136 8.51 2.62 18.26
C ILE A 136 8.21 1.25 17.68
N LYS A 137 8.42 0.20 18.48
CA LYS A 137 7.91 -1.13 18.18
C LYS A 137 6.38 -1.03 18.01
N ALA A 138 5.80 -1.75 17.04
CA ALA A 138 4.39 -1.66 16.63
C ALA A 138 3.38 -1.60 17.79
N LEU A 139 3.66 -2.27 18.89
CA LEU A 139 2.82 -2.30 20.08
C LEU A 139 2.79 -0.95 20.82
N ALA A 140 3.94 -0.30 21.00
CA ALA A 140 4.02 1.03 21.65
C ALA A 140 3.39 2.12 20.77
N TYR A 141 3.48 1.96 19.46
CA TYR A 141 2.80 2.80 18.47
C TYR A 141 1.28 2.69 18.62
N ILE A 142 0.75 1.49 18.74
CA ILE A 142 -0.69 1.25 18.91
C ILE A 142 -1.18 1.72 20.28
N LEU A 143 -0.41 1.54 21.35
CA LEU A 143 -0.76 2.04 22.69
C LEU A 143 -0.71 3.58 22.76
N GLY A 144 0.22 4.22 22.05
CA GLY A 144 0.25 5.69 21.88
C GLY A 144 -0.97 6.19 21.10
N VAL A 145 -1.42 5.42 20.14
CA VAL A 145 -2.63 5.68 19.32
C VAL A 145 -3.91 5.63 20.15
N PHE A 146 -4.01 4.73 21.14
CA PHE A 146 -5.18 4.71 22.03
C PHE A 146 -5.39 6.02 22.80
N LYS A 147 -4.34 6.81 23.02
CA LYS A 147 -4.44 8.14 23.64
C LYS A 147 -5.00 9.23 22.70
N GLU A 148 -4.84 9.03 21.37
CA GLU A 148 -5.31 9.97 20.34
C GLU A 148 -6.54 9.47 19.57
N LEU A 149 -7.13 8.36 19.99
CA LEU A 149 -8.28 7.77 19.34
C LEU A 149 -9.48 8.72 19.37
N LYS A 150 -9.83 9.20 18.18
CA LYS A 150 -11.15 9.83 17.94
C LYS A 150 -12.14 8.74 17.53
N VAL A 151 -13.35 8.85 18.04
CA VAL A 151 -14.47 8.06 17.54
C VAL A 151 -14.85 8.60 16.18
N TYR A 152 -14.55 7.85 15.13
CA TYR A 152 -15.01 8.18 13.78
C TYR A 152 -16.39 7.57 13.55
N ARG A 153 -17.25 8.33 12.91
CA ARG A 153 -18.56 7.89 12.40
C ARG A 153 -18.62 8.30 10.94
N ILE A 154 -18.44 7.33 10.07
CA ILE A 154 -18.43 7.54 8.62
C ILE A 154 -19.69 6.91 8.08
N PRO A 155 -20.72 7.71 7.75
CA PRO A 155 -21.90 7.19 7.09
C PRO A 155 -21.53 6.77 5.67
N ALA A 156 -21.69 5.49 5.38
CA ALA A 156 -21.32 4.93 4.09
C ALA A 156 -22.31 3.87 3.60
N LYS A 157 -22.46 3.82 2.28
CA LYS A 157 -23.06 2.72 1.55
C LYS A 157 -21.95 1.94 0.86
N ILE A 158 -21.87 0.66 1.12
CA ILE A 158 -20.86 -0.24 0.55
C ILE A 158 -21.61 -1.34 -0.20
N CYS A 159 -21.37 -1.45 -1.51
CA CYS A 159 -21.87 -2.52 -2.35
C CYS A 159 -20.67 -3.38 -2.76
N ALA A 160 -20.52 -4.57 -2.18
CA ALA A 160 -19.42 -5.49 -2.46
C ALA A 160 -19.97 -6.78 -3.06
N ASP A 161 -19.50 -7.17 -4.25
CA ASP A 161 -19.91 -8.35 -4.99
C ASP A 161 -21.45 -8.52 -5.02
N GLY A 162 -22.17 -7.41 -5.31
CA GLY A 162 -23.64 -7.36 -5.40
C GLY A 162 -24.38 -7.27 -4.05
N LYS A 163 -23.67 -7.37 -2.92
CA LYS A 163 -24.28 -7.24 -1.57
C LYS A 163 -24.13 -5.83 -1.05
N THR A 164 -25.23 -5.16 -0.82
CA THR A 164 -25.24 -3.79 -0.30
C THR A 164 -25.42 -3.77 1.22
N GLN A 165 -24.65 -2.93 1.88
CA GLN A 165 -24.78 -2.61 3.29
C GLN A 165 -24.66 -1.10 3.49
N LYS A 166 -25.52 -0.55 4.35
CA LYS A 166 -25.48 0.86 4.78
C LYS A 166 -25.24 0.89 6.28
N GLY A 167 -24.50 1.87 6.73
CA GLY A 167 -24.22 2.04 8.17
C GLY A 167 -23.20 3.11 8.44
N GLU A 168 -22.92 3.32 9.72
CA GLU A 168 -21.83 4.16 10.19
C GLU A 168 -20.63 3.26 10.55
N TYR A 169 -19.47 3.65 10.09
CA TYR A 169 -18.23 2.90 10.27
C TYR A 169 -17.19 3.74 11.02
N SER A 170 -16.45 3.10 11.90
CA SER A 170 -15.25 3.70 12.48
C SER A 170 -14.00 3.39 11.64
N LEU A 171 -14.06 2.34 10.80
CA LEU A 171 -13.01 1.96 9.86
C LEU A 171 -13.61 1.34 8.60
N ILE A 172 -13.14 1.80 7.45
CA ILE A 172 -13.34 1.15 6.14
C ILE A 172 -11.94 0.97 5.55
N MET A 173 -11.53 -0.28 5.27
CA MET A 173 -10.17 -0.58 4.84
C MET A 173 -10.15 -1.69 3.78
N ALA A 174 -9.70 -1.37 2.59
CA ALA A 174 -9.39 -2.35 1.56
C ALA A 174 -7.90 -2.72 1.65
N ILE A 175 -7.61 -4.02 1.76
CA ILE A 175 -6.28 -4.53 2.04
C ILE A 175 -5.89 -5.55 0.98
N LYS A 176 -4.76 -5.31 0.33
CA LYS A 176 -4.14 -6.22 -0.63
C LYS A 176 -2.78 -6.69 -0.09
N SER A 177 -2.76 -7.11 1.16
CA SER A 177 -1.55 -7.58 1.81
C SER A 177 -1.86 -8.50 2.98
N LYS A 178 -0.86 -9.28 3.40
CA LYS A 178 -0.93 -10.09 4.63
C LYS A 178 -0.82 -9.26 5.92
N GLN A 179 -0.31 -8.04 5.80
CA GLN A 179 -0.03 -7.18 6.94
C GLN A 179 -0.11 -5.70 6.57
N CYS A 180 -0.29 -4.85 7.57
CA CYS A 180 -0.17 -3.41 7.48
C CYS A 180 0.51 -2.91 8.76
N PHE A 181 1.48 -1.98 8.65
CA PHE A 181 2.28 -1.48 9.78
C PHE A 181 2.93 -2.62 10.60
N ASN A 182 3.45 -3.65 9.94
CA ASN A 182 3.99 -4.88 10.55
C ASN A 182 2.98 -5.74 11.34
N LEU A 183 1.70 -5.39 11.38
CA LEU A 183 0.65 -6.21 12.00
C LEU A 183 0.16 -7.26 10.99
N LYS A 184 0.46 -8.53 11.26
CA LYS A 184 0.14 -9.68 10.39
C LYS A 184 -1.28 -10.18 10.61
N PHE A 185 -2.28 -9.34 10.40
CA PHE A 185 -3.67 -9.65 10.72
C PHE A 185 -4.43 -10.34 9.58
N ASN A 186 -4.04 -10.13 8.32
CA ASN A 186 -4.67 -10.78 7.17
C ASN A 186 -3.94 -12.07 6.78
N ARG A 187 -4.12 -13.14 7.56
CA ARG A 187 -3.53 -14.44 7.26
C ARG A 187 -4.22 -15.16 6.10
N ALA A 188 -5.47 -14.81 5.82
CA ALA A 188 -6.22 -15.34 4.68
C ALA A 188 -5.53 -15.02 3.34
N TYR A 189 -4.94 -13.83 3.22
CA TYR A 189 -4.23 -13.37 2.02
C TYR A 189 -3.15 -14.35 1.52
N LYS A 190 -2.43 -15.00 2.43
CA LYS A 190 -1.40 -15.99 2.05
C LYS A 190 -1.93 -17.17 1.25
N LYS A 191 -3.22 -17.50 1.43
CA LYS A 191 -3.84 -18.67 0.79
C LYS A 191 -4.51 -18.33 -0.53
N THR A 192 -5.09 -17.14 -0.62
CA THR A 192 -6.02 -16.82 -1.70
C THR A 192 -5.67 -15.55 -2.46
N GLY A 193 -4.72 -14.72 -1.98
CA GLY A 193 -4.44 -13.41 -2.56
C GLY A 193 -5.70 -12.52 -2.61
N GLY A 194 -5.70 -11.53 -3.49
CA GLY A 194 -6.85 -10.66 -3.76
C GLY A 194 -7.01 -9.51 -2.77
N ILE A 195 -8.13 -8.83 -2.85
CA ILE A 195 -8.47 -7.70 -1.97
C ILE A 195 -9.41 -8.18 -0.87
N TYR A 196 -9.14 -7.75 0.35
CA TYR A 196 -10.02 -7.95 1.49
C TYR A 196 -10.56 -6.62 1.99
N LEU A 197 -11.86 -6.53 2.15
CA LEU A 197 -12.54 -5.39 2.75
C LEU A 197 -12.78 -5.66 4.23
N LEU A 198 -12.11 -4.90 5.09
CA LEU A 198 -12.35 -4.85 6.53
C LEU A 198 -13.19 -3.63 6.84
N THR A 199 -14.34 -3.86 7.48
CA THR A 199 -15.15 -2.78 8.04
C THR A 199 -15.37 -3.00 9.53
N ILE A 200 -15.28 -1.92 10.30
CA ILE A 200 -15.62 -1.90 11.73
C ILE A 200 -16.72 -0.88 11.92
N ALA A 201 -17.87 -1.32 12.42
CA ALA A 201 -19.01 -0.44 12.69
C ALA A 201 -18.66 0.61 13.73
N ALA A 202 -19.21 1.81 13.61
CA ALA A 202 -19.08 2.86 14.59
C ALA A 202 -19.70 2.42 15.94
N PRO A 203 -19.18 2.93 17.08
CA PRO A 203 -19.73 2.62 18.38
C PRO A 203 -21.08 3.35 18.56
N LYS A 204 -21.88 2.88 19.51
CA LYS A 204 -23.14 3.54 19.84
C LYS A 204 -22.94 4.81 20.64
N HIS A 205 -21.91 4.85 21.48
CA HIS A 205 -21.59 5.97 22.35
C HIS A 205 -20.40 6.76 21.81
N ASP A 206 -20.28 8.00 22.28
CA ASP A 206 -19.15 8.85 21.97
C ASP A 206 -18.09 8.85 23.08
N LYS A 207 -17.01 9.58 22.88
CA LYS A 207 -15.93 9.77 23.85
C LYS A 207 -15.42 8.44 24.43
N LEU A 208 -15.22 8.38 25.75
CA LEU A 208 -14.62 7.23 26.43
C LEU A 208 -15.40 5.93 26.26
N LEU A 209 -16.73 5.98 26.39
CA LEU A 209 -17.57 4.78 26.22
C LEU A 209 -17.47 4.24 24.79
N GLY A 210 -17.46 5.12 23.79
CA GLY A 210 -17.25 4.71 22.40
C GLY A 210 -15.89 4.07 22.17
N LEU A 211 -14.83 4.57 22.81
CA LEU A 211 -13.50 3.97 22.75
C LEU A 211 -13.46 2.56 23.38
N ILE A 212 -14.14 2.39 24.52
CA ILE A 212 -14.27 1.06 25.17
C ILE A 212 -15.01 0.09 24.24
N GLU A 213 -16.09 0.53 23.58
CA GLU A 213 -16.81 -0.29 22.62
C GLU A 213 -15.96 -0.69 21.40
N LEU A 214 -15.04 0.17 20.97
CA LEU A 214 -14.15 -0.09 19.84
C LEU A 214 -12.97 -0.98 20.21
N PHE A 215 -12.59 -1.06 21.48
CA PHE A 215 -11.42 -1.82 21.92
C PHE A 215 -11.44 -3.28 21.42
N PHE A 216 -12.51 -4.02 21.71
CA PHE A 216 -12.59 -5.43 21.29
C PHE A 216 -12.63 -5.62 19.76
N PRO A 217 -13.42 -4.87 18.98
CA PRO A 217 -13.39 -4.93 17.53
C PRO A 217 -11.99 -4.70 16.95
N TYR A 218 -11.27 -3.67 17.41
CA TYR A 218 -9.93 -3.38 16.92
C TYR A 218 -8.90 -4.41 17.40
N PHE A 219 -8.97 -4.83 18.67
CA PHE A 219 -8.12 -5.91 19.17
C PHE A 219 -8.32 -7.19 18.36
N ARG A 220 -9.57 -7.59 18.12
CA ARG A 220 -9.92 -8.75 17.30
C ARG A 220 -9.37 -8.62 15.88
N ALA A 221 -9.54 -7.45 15.25
CA ALA A 221 -9.13 -7.22 13.88
C ALA A 221 -7.60 -7.27 13.72
N PHE A 222 -6.85 -6.55 14.56
CA PHE A 222 -5.43 -6.30 14.30
C PHE A 222 -4.47 -7.19 15.09
N PHE A 223 -4.87 -7.73 16.24
CA PHE A 223 -4.04 -8.60 17.06
C PHE A 223 -4.38 -10.10 16.90
N VAL A 224 -5.67 -10.45 16.95
CA VAL A 224 -6.09 -11.82 16.66
C VAL A 224 -6.07 -12.09 15.17
N GLY A 225 -6.52 -11.13 14.33
CA GLY A 225 -6.50 -11.19 12.88
C GLY A 225 -7.41 -12.27 12.28
N PHE A 226 -7.30 -12.49 10.97
CA PHE A 226 -8.21 -13.33 10.19
C PHE A 226 -7.45 -14.36 9.35
N SER A 227 -7.80 -15.65 9.52
CA SER A 227 -7.30 -16.75 8.68
C SER A 227 -8.28 -17.15 7.57
N LYS A 228 -9.49 -16.63 7.62
CA LYS A 228 -10.60 -16.77 6.66
C LYS A 228 -11.51 -15.55 6.77
N GLU A 229 -12.46 -15.44 5.88
CA GLU A 229 -13.52 -14.43 5.98
C GLU A 229 -14.23 -14.48 7.35
N TYR A 230 -14.67 -13.32 7.78
CA TYR A 230 -15.31 -13.16 9.08
C TYR A 230 -16.44 -12.12 8.99
N SER A 231 -17.59 -12.45 9.54
CA SER A 231 -18.72 -11.53 9.61
C SER A 231 -19.36 -11.60 10.99
N SER A 232 -19.50 -10.44 11.60
CA SER A 232 -20.26 -10.24 12.84
C SER A 232 -21.01 -8.92 12.76
N LYS A 233 -21.80 -8.62 13.79
CA LYS A 233 -22.55 -7.36 13.87
C LYS A 233 -21.63 -6.12 13.82
N ARG A 234 -20.39 -6.22 14.33
CA ARG A 234 -19.45 -5.10 14.45
C ARG A 234 -18.28 -5.14 13.48
N ILE A 235 -17.90 -6.32 13.01
CA ILE A 235 -16.72 -6.50 12.15
C ILE A 235 -17.13 -7.33 10.95
N LYS A 236 -16.78 -6.86 9.75
CA LYS A 236 -16.81 -7.68 8.54
C LYS A 236 -15.43 -7.66 7.91
N PHE A 237 -14.95 -8.83 7.55
CA PHE A 237 -13.71 -9.04 6.84
C PHE A 237 -13.98 -10.04 5.71
N LEU A 238 -14.14 -9.52 4.50
CA LEU A 238 -14.62 -10.27 3.34
C LEU A 238 -13.62 -10.12 2.20
N LYS A 239 -13.34 -11.21 1.49
CA LYS A 239 -12.67 -11.14 0.20
C LYS A 239 -13.65 -10.54 -0.81
N ILE A 240 -13.18 -9.61 -1.62
CA ILE A 240 -13.99 -8.94 -2.64
C ILE A 240 -13.32 -9.04 -4.01
N ASN A 241 -14.12 -9.18 -5.05
CA ASN A 241 -13.69 -9.00 -6.43
C ASN A 241 -13.84 -7.53 -6.82
N ASN A 242 -14.97 -6.93 -6.45
CA ASN A 242 -15.24 -5.52 -6.63
C ASN A 242 -16.06 -4.96 -5.46
N ALA A 243 -15.92 -3.66 -5.21
CA ALA A 243 -16.80 -2.95 -4.30
C ALA A 243 -16.98 -1.51 -4.76
N ASN A 244 -18.22 -0.99 -4.63
CA ASN A 244 -18.48 0.43 -4.70
C ASN A 244 -18.67 0.97 -3.29
N ILE A 245 -17.95 2.04 -2.95
CA ILE A 245 -18.06 2.75 -1.67
C ILE A 245 -18.59 4.13 -1.94
N THR A 246 -19.71 4.49 -1.29
CA THR A 246 -20.31 5.82 -1.35
C THR A 246 -20.29 6.43 0.05
N ILE A 247 -19.68 7.63 0.19
CA ILE A 247 -19.60 8.43 1.42
C ILE A 247 -20.04 9.85 1.06
N GLU A 248 -21.09 10.35 1.67
CA GLU A 248 -21.59 11.71 1.40
C GLU A 248 -20.51 12.76 1.68
N GLY A 249 -20.30 13.67 0.71
CA GLY A 249 -19.25 14.68 0.80
C GLY A 249 -17.82 14.16 0.53
N GLY A 250 -17.66 12.87 0.22
CA GLY A 250 -16.35 12.24 0.06
C GLY A 250 -15.65 11.99 1.40
N ALA A 251 -14.46 11.46 1.35
CA ALA A 251 -13.62 11.26 2.53
C ALA A 251 -12.14 11.26 2.19
N THR A 252 -11.33 11.64 3.18
CA THR A 252 -9.88 11.46 3.10
C THR A 252 -9.50 10.04 3.44
N PHE A 253 -8.74 9.41 2.57
CA PHE A 253 -8.20 8.08 2.73
C PHE A 253 -6.68 8.09 2.90
N CYS A 254 -6.16 7.10 3.58
CA CYS A 254 -4.76 6.71 3.55
C CYS A 254 -4.58 5.68 2.43
N VAL A 255 -3.83 6.04 1.40
CA VAL A 255 -3.48 5.17 0.26
C VAL A 255 -1.99 4.88 0.33
N ASP A 256 -1.62 3.66 0.71
CA ASP A 256 -0.23 3.23 0.86
C ASP A 256 0.64 4.15 1.74
N GLY A 257 0.04 4.78 2.75
CA GLY A 257 0.70 5.71 3.66
C GLY A 257 0.64 7.18 3.25
N GLU A 258 0.01 7.52 2.13
CA GLU A 258 -0.18 8.88 1.64
C GLU A 258 -1.64 9.34 1.86
N LYS A 259 -1.82 10.62 2.22
CA LYS A 259 -3.14 11.22 2.33
C LYS A 259 -3.71 11.49 0.93
N ARG A 260 -4.93 11.02 0.67
CA ARG A 260 -5.66 11.22 -0.58
C ARG A 260 -7.13 11.52 -0.30
N ASP A 261 -7.68 12.52 -0.93
CA ASP A 261 -9.12 12.76 -0.93
C ASP A 261 -9.75 11.92 -2.04
N MET A 262 -10.75 11.14 -1.68
CA MET A 262 -11.50 10.28 -2.59
C MET A 262 -12.85 10.92 -2.90
N PRO A 263 -13.38 10.73 -4.12
CA PRO A 263 -14.70 11.23 -4.48
C PRO A 263 -15.80 10.62 -3.60
N GLN A 264 -17.00 11.21 -3.67
CA GLN A 264 -18.16 10.74 -2.92
C GLN A 264 -18.49 9.27 -3.19
N SER A 265 -18.28 8.79 -4.40
CA SER A 265 -18.48 7.39 -4.78
C SER A 265 -17.32 6.93 -5.65
N PHE A 266 -16.77 5.77 -5.33
CA PHE A 266 -15.67 5.18 -6.08
C PHE A 266 -15.72 3.65 -6.03
N ASN A 267 -15.11 3.03 -7.04
CA ASN A 267 -15.03 1.58 -7.15
C ASN A 267 -13.68 1.07 -6.70
N ILE A 268 -13.66 -0.11 -6.10
CA ILE A 268 -12.45 -0.85 -5.74
C ILE A 268 -12.48 -2.17 -6.48
N ALA A 269 -11.38 -2.49 -7.17
CA ALA A 269 -11.19 -3.77 -7.83
C ALA A 269 -9.72 -4.18 -7.83
N GLU A 270 -9.44 -5.43 -8.19
CA GLU A 270 -8.09 -5.91 -8.44
C GLU A 270 -7.71 -5.66 -9.91
N SER A 271 -6.53 -5.10 -10.15
CA SER A 271 -5.96 -4.94 -11.48
C SER A 271 -4.74 -5.85 -11.65
N VAL A 272 -4.77 -6.68 -12.67
CA VAL A 272 -3.64 -7.55 -13.04
C VAL A 272 -2.61 -6.73 -13.81
N LEU A 273 -1.35 -6.88 -13.44
CA LEU A 273 -0.23 -6.20 -14.10
C LEU A 273 0.37 -7.07 -15.22
N ASN A 274 0.61 -6.46 -16.34
CA ASN A 274 1.37 -7.06 -17.44
C ASN A 274 2.30 -6.00 -18.07
N PRO A 275 3.62 -6.08 -17.81
CA PRO A 275 4.35 -7.09 -17.01
C PRO A 275 4.18 -6.90 -15.48
N PRO A 276 4.41 -7.95 -14.67
CA PRO A 276 4.40 -7.85 -13.22
C PRO A 276 5.58 -7.00 -12.70
N ILE A 277 5.41 -6.43 -11.49
CA ILE A 277 6.49 -5.71 -10.82
C ILE A 277 7.50 -6.73 -10.27
N THR A 278 8.75 -6.64 -10.71
CA THR A 278 9.84 -7.45 -10.16
C THR A 278 10.38 -6.83 -8.89
N VAL A 279 10.41 -7.59 -7.78
CA VAL A 279 10.97 -7.13 -6.49
C VAL A 279 12.37 -7.69 -6.31
N ILE A 280 13.38 -6.81 -6.23
CA ILE A 280 14.76 -7.23 -5.96
C ILE A 280 15.03 -7.06 -4.46
N SER A 281 15.07 -8.19 -3.72
CA SER A 281 15.43 -8.18 -2.31
C SER A 281 16.94 -7.94 -2.12
N LYS A 282 17.31 -7.51 -0.90
CA LYS A 282 18.74 -7.31 -0.56
C LYS A 282 19.61 -8.55 -0.86
N ARG A 283 19.06 -9.75 -0.63
CA ARG A 283 19.75 -11.03 -0.94
C ARG A 283 19.96 -11.27 -2.43
N CYS A 284 19.11 -10.69 -3.28
CA CYS A 284 19.26 -10.82 -4.74
C CYS A 284 20.39 -9.95 -5.28
N PHE A 285 20.65 -8.79 -4.65
CA PHE A 285 21.79 -7.95 -5.03
C PHE A 285 23.14 -8.62 -4.82
N ASP A 286 23.25 -9.45 -3.78
CA ASP A 286 24.49 -10.19 -3.49
C ASP A 286 24.78 -11.28 -4.55
N LYS A 287 23.74 -11.67 -5.31
CA LYS A 287 23.83 -12.70 -6.39
C LYS A 287 23.95 -12.10 -7.80
N LEU A 288 23.86 -10.77 -7.96
CA LEU A 288 24.09 -10.09 -9.24
C LEU A 288 25.61 -9.89 -9.50
N GLN A 289 26.40 -10.91 -9.22
CA GLN A 289 27.83 -10.94 -9.56
C GLN A 289 28.05 -11.32 -11.01
#